data_f654a85d93da3864787b40aaf485201c
#
_entry.id   f654a85d93da3864787b40aaf485201c
#
_cell.length_a   1.000
_cell.length_b   1.000
_cell.length_c   1.000
_cell.angle_alpha   90.00
_cell.angle_beta   90.00
_cell.angle_gamma   90.00
#
_symmetry.space_group_name_H-M   'P 1'
#
loop_
_entity.id
_entity.type
_entity.pdbx_description
1 polymer ?
#
loop_
_entity_poly.entity_id
_entity_poly.type
_entity_poly.pdbx_seq_one_letter_code
_entity_poly.pdbx_strand_id
1 'polypeptide(L)'
;SKHSSCLIHRNFLVGISYSDATPGQSFSYNHLGQLTQITDASGTRTFACNPYGEPETDCLEANGLSWQVSELYDGLGRQAGYELSADGRRVQQARLSYDGKGRLSALAAEGMETPFSWTYCEQGGLVEQLAYPNGMTRVNTYESSRDLLSVIDYRRPGSANPPARHEYDYDALGRPTRRRDTWNTAAPKTTRLFTYNSRGELVGDQLRPGGRFGYQYDNIGNRKEAFEFGSTTDYETDELNRYAGIVRNGGEAFTPQYDADGNQTLVKTSTGIWTVTYNAENRPVKFESEDGGTTVECAYDSMGRRFEKKVTVGGTTGFHARYLYRDYLQVAECDLTGETPALVRSYLWDPSEPQA
;
A
#
# COMPACT_ATOMS: atom_id res chain seq x y z
N SER A 1 9.87 -26.06 12.03
CA SER A 1 9.04 -24.90 12.45
C SER A 1 9.94 -23.83 13.04
N LYS A 2 9.70 -22.60 12.64
CA LYS A 2 10.37 -21.43 13.16
C LYS A 2 9.65 -20.98 14.44
N HIS A 3 10.39 -20.70 15.50
CA HIS A 3 9.82 -20.32 16.78
C HIS A 3 10.28 -18.90 17.15
N SER A 4 9.37 -18.12 17.73
CA SER A 4 9.68 -16.85 18.39
C SER A 4 9.52 -17.00 19.88
N SER A 5 10.34 -16.31 20.67
CA SER A 5 10.20 -16.18 22.11
C SER A 5 10.07 -14.70 22.48
N CYS A 6 9.11 -14.40 23.36
CA CYS A 6 8.82 -13.04 23.81
C CYS A 6 9.33 -12.86 25.23
N LEU A 7 10.11 -11.80 25.47
CA LEU A 7 10.50 -11.38 26.80
C LEU A 7 9.52 -10.32 27.30
N ILE A 8 8.88 -10.58 28.44
CA ILE A 8 7.90 -9.68 29.06
C ILE A 8 8.44 -9.21 30.42
N HIS A 9 8.39 -7.91 30.65
CA HIS A 9 8.72 -7.31 31.95
C HIS A 9 7.60 -6.37 32.38
N ARG A 10 7.08 -6.56 33.59
CA ARG A 10 5.96 -5.77 34.16
C ARG A 10 4.75 -5.64 33.22
N ASN A 11 4.39 -6.73 32.50
CA ASN A 11 3.34 -6.80 31.49
C ASN A 11 3.61 -6.04 30.18
N PHE A 12 4.83 -5.56 29.94
CA PHE A 12 5.24 -4.98 28.68
C PHE A 12 6.12 -5.95 27.90
N LEU A 13 5.92 -6.04 26.61
CA LEU A 13 6.81 -6.77 25.70
C LEU A 13 8.11 -5.98 25.56
N VAL A 14 9.23 -6.50 26.05
CA VAL A 14 10.53 -5.82 26.00
C VAL A 14 11.50 -6.45 25.01
N GLY A 15 11.17 -7.61 24.44
CA GLY A 15 12.01 -8.23 23.42
C GLY A 15 11.35 -9.41 22.72
N ILE A 16 11.75 -9.66 21.49
CA ILE A 16 11.41 -10.84 20.69
C ILE A 16 12.72 -11.41 20.13
N SER A 17 12.90 -12.73 20.26
CA SER A 17 14.01 -13.46 19.62
C SER A 17 13.44 -14.62 18.80
N TYR A 18 14.17 -15.03 17.78
CA TYR A 18 13.74 -16.03 16.81
C TYR A 18 14.73 -17.20 16.78
N SER A 19 14.26 -18.38 16.39
CA SER A 19 15.09 -19.60 16.30
C SER A 19 15.93 -19.70 15.02
N ASP A 20 15.72 -18.79 14.08
CA ASP A 20 16.47 -18.67 12.84
C ASP A 20 17.28 -17.36 12.78
N ALA A 21 17.78 -16.98 11.61
CA ALA A 21 18.54 -15.75 11.42
C ALA A 21 17.67 -14.47 11.38
N THR A 22 16.38 -14.55 11.68
CA THR A 22 15.50 -13.38 11.77
C THR A 22 16.02 -12.45 12.88
N PRO A 23 16.28 -11.16 12.60
CA PRO A 23 16.76 -10.23 13.57
C PRO A 23 15.81 -10.09 14.76
N GLY A 24 16.35 -10.13 15.97
CA GLY A 24 15.59 -9.88 17.19
C GLY A 24 15.12 -8.44 17.29
N GLN A 25 14.17 -8.21 18.20
CA GLN A 25 13.57 -6.90 18.44
C GLN A 25 13.64 -6.59 19.93
N SER A 26 13.87 -5.33 20.29
CA SER A 26 13.80 -4.86 21.68
C SER A 26 12.97 -3.60 21.79
N PHE A 27 12.28 -3.45 22.93
CA PHE A 27 11.33 -2.36 23.18
C PHE A 27 11.59 -1.75 24.55
N SER A 28 11.53 -0.42 24.63
CA SER A 28 11.65 0.33 25.87
C SER A 28 10.43 1.21 26.09
N TYR A 29 10.06 1.41 27.35
CA TYR A 29 8.88 2.17 27.75
C TYR A 29 9.22 3.15 28.87
N ASN A 30 8.52 4.28 28.91
CA ASN A 30 8.59 5.19 30.05
C ASN A 30 7.73 4.69 31.23
N HIS A 31 7.73 5.43 32.31
CA HIS A 31 6.97 5.09 33.54
C HIS A 31 5.43 5.15 33.34
N LEU A 32 4.96 5.81 32.29
CA LEU A 32 3.54 5.85 31.89
C LEU A 32 3.14 4.68 30.98
N GLY A 33 4.10 3.81 30.60
CA GLY A 33 3.86 2.69 29.70
C GLY A 33 3.86 3.08 28.21
N GLN A 34 4.27 4.28 27.87
CA GLN A 34 4.41 4.71 26.47
C GLN A 34 5.71 4.16 25.91
N LEU A 35 5.67 3.65 24.68
CA LEU A 35 6.84 3.17 23.94
C LEU A 35 7.78 4.34 23.66
N THR A 36 9.04 4.20 24.05
CA THR A 36 10.08 5.23 23.86
C THR A 36 11.17 4.82 22.90
N GLN A 37 11.39 3.51 22.71
CA GLN A 37 12.42 3.03 21.80
C GLN A 37 12.07 1.65 21.25
N ILE A 38 12.41 1.44 19.97
CA ILE A 38 12.48 0.13 19.31
C ILE A 38 13.87 -0.01 18.72
N THR A 39 14.50 -1.17 18.90
CA THR A 39 15.69 -1.56 18.14
C THR A 39 15.36 -2.85 17.40
N ASP A 40 15.49 -2.84 16.08
CA ASP A 40 15.21 -3.95 15.18
C ASP A 40 16.15 -3.95 13.97
N ALA A 41 15.84 -4.72 12.93
CA ALA A 41 16.66 -4.79 11.70
C ALA A 41 16.80 -3.44 10.99
N SER A 42 15.84 -2.51 11.16
CA SER A 42 15.86 -1.20 10.50
C SER A 42 16.80 -0.21 11.18
N GLY A 43 17.21 -0.47 12.43
CA GLY A 43 18.01 0.41 13.26
C GLY A 43 17.38 0.67 14.62
N THR A 44 17.68 1.82 15.21
CA THR A 44 17.10 2.26 16.48
C THR A 44 16.12 3.40 16.22
N ARG A 45 14.86 3.20 16.62
CA ARG A 45 13.81 4.21 16.59
C ARG A 45 13.53 4.70 17.98
N THR A 46 13.47 6.03 18.15
CA THR A 46 13.10 6.67 19.42
C THR A 46 11.86 7.52 19.23
N PHE A 47 10.97 7.49 20.21
CA PHE A 47 9.68 8.16 20.17
C PHE A 47 9.56 9.14 21.33
N ALA A 48 8.99 10.31 21.04
CA ALA A 48 8.56 11.25 22.05
C ALA A 48 7.08 11.57 21.90
N CYS A 49 6.44 11.86 23.05
CA CYS A 49 5.07 12.36 23.10
C CYS A 49 5.08 13.78 23.68
N ASN A 50 4.15 14.60 23.26
CA ASN A 50 3.91 15.90 23.85
C ASN A 50 3.31 15.76 25.27
N PRO A 51 3.16 16.85 26.04
CA PRO A 51 2.59 16.80 27.39
C PRO A 51 1.16 16.24 27.48
N TYR A 52 0.45 16.18 26.38
CA TYR A 52 -0.91 15.60 26.29
C TYR A 52 -0.90 14.10 25.98
N GLY A 53 0.30 13.52 25.76
CA GLY A 53 0.47 12.10 25.42
C GLY A 53 0.31 11.77 23.94
N GLU A 54 0.21 12.77 23.08
CA GLU A 54 0.13 12.59 21.63
C GLU A 54 1.53 12.36 21.05
N PRO A 55 1.71 11.49 20.02
CA PRO A 55 3.00 11.29 19.34
C PRO A 55 3.55 12.63 18.82
N GLU A 56 4.78 12.96 19.16
CA GLU A 56 5.42 14.22 18.74
C GLU A 56 6.55 13.95 17.75
N THR A 57 7.42 12.98 18.05
CA THR A 57 8.54 12.64 17.18
C THR A 57 8.74 11.14 17.06
N ASP A 58 9.15 10.71 15.88
CA ASP A 58 9.65 9.38 15.55
C ASP A 58 10.99 9.54 14.84
N CYS A 59 12.10 9.22 15.55
CA CYS A 59 13.46 9.34 15.04
C CYS A 59 14.01 7.96 14.73
N LEU A 60 14.62 7.77 13.56
CA LEU A 60 15.32 6.55 13.15
C LEU A 60 16.81 6.84 12.95
N GLU A 61 17.65 6.12 13.70
CA GLU A 61 19.10 6.11 13.54
C GLU A 61 19.54 4.78 12.91
N ALA A 62 20.15 4.83 11.74
CA ALA A 62 20.61 3.63 11.05
C ALA A 62 21.74 3.93 10.05
N ASN A 63 22.84 3.19 10.14
CA ASN A 63 23.94 3.21 9.17
C ASN A 63 24.46 4.63 8.82
N GLY A 64 24.58 5.50 9.84
CA GLY A 64 25.03 6.87 9.66
C GLY A 64 23.99 7.84 9.11
N LEU A 65 22.72 7.42 9.03
CA LEU A 65 21.58 8.26 8.71
C LEU A 65 20.75 8.53 9.95
N SER A 66 20.35 9.78 10.13
CA SER A 66 19.39 10.21 11.14
C SER A 66 18.15 10.76 10.44
N TRP A 67 17.00 10.16 10.71
CA TRP A 67 15.71 10.57 10.15
C TRP A 67 14.73 10.88 11.25
N GLN A 68 13.97 11.95 11.09
CA GLN A 68 12.95 12.33 12.05
C GLN A 68 11.65 12.68 11.33
N VAL A 69 10.57 12.10 11.79
CA VAL A 69 9.20 12.57 11.52
C VAL A 69 8.73 13.32 12.76
N SER A 70 8.33 14.59 12.59
CA SER A 70 7.71 15.39 13.65
C SER A 70 6.26 15.63 13.33
N GLU A 71 5.34 15.24 14.23
CA GLU A 71 3.92 15.47 14.08
C GLU A 71 3.56 16.89 14.47
N LEU A 72 2.66 17.51 13.74
CA LEU A 72 2.17 18.87 13.99
C LEU A 72 0.70 18.80 14.41
N TYR A 73 0.34 19.55 15.46
CA TYR A 73 -1.02 19.66 15.96
C TYR A 73 -1.50 21.12 15.92
N ASP A 74 -2.80 21.32 15.72
CA ASP A 74 -3.42 22.64 15.84
C ASP A 74 -3.83 22.93 17.29
N GLY A 75 -4.36 24.12 17.53
CA GLY A 75 -4.79 24.55 18.87
C GLY A 75 -5.98 23.76 19.45
N LEU A 76 -6.60 22.85 18.70
CA LEU A 76 -7.65 21.94 19.13
C LEU A 76 -7.14 20.50 19.33
N GLY A 77 -5.83 20.25 19.19
CA GLY A 77 -5.23 18.93 19.27
C GLY A 77 -5.44 18.06 18.02
N ARG A 78 -5.94 18.62 16.92
CA ARG A 78 -6.08 17.89 15.65
C ARG A 78 -4.74 17.85 14.92
N GLN A 79 -4.47 16.76 14.23
CA GLN A 79 -3.28 16.64 13.39
C GLN A 79 -3.25 17.74 12.33
N ALA A 80 -2.24 18.62 12.38
CA ALA A 80 -2.06 19.75 11.47
C ALA A 80 -0.98 19.51 10.41
N GLY A 81 -0.43 18.28 10.35
CA GLY A 81 0.57 17.88 9.37
C GLY A 81 1.76 17.19 9.99
N TYR A 82 2.87 17.18 9.25
CA TYR A 82 4.15 16.63 9.73
C TYR A 82 5.34 17.29 9.05
N GLU A 83 6.50 17.15 9.66
CA GLU A 83 7.79 17.49 9.08
C GLU A 83 8.66 16.23 8.98
N LEU A 84 9.36 16.06 7.86
CA LEU A 84 10.38 15.04 7.66
C LEU A 84 11.74 15.74 7.62
N SER A 85 12.67 15.29 8.43
CA SER A 85 14.05 15.77 8.47
C SER A 85 15.03 14.63 8.25
N ALA A 86 16.15 14.92 7.60
CA ALA A 86 17.30 14.04 7.42
C ALA A 86 18.55 14.76 7.93
N ASP A 87 19.31 14.11 8.81
CA ASP A 87 20.54 14.66 9.42
C ASP A 87 20.34 16.10 9.97
N GLY A 88 19.21 16.30 10.65
CA GLY A 88 18.82 17.58 11.24
C GLY A 88 18.37 18.65 10.24
N ARG A 89 18.26 18.34 8.95
CA ARG A 89 17.76 19.26 7.92
C ARG A 89 16.36 18.85 7.48
N ARG A 90 15.40 19.78 7.48
CA ARG A 90 14.06 19.51 6.96
C ARG A 90 14.13 19.25 5.45
N VAL A 91 13.53 18.13 5.02
CA VAL A 91 13.46 17.69 3.62
C VAL A 91 12.04 17.75 3.06
N GLN A 92 11.04 17.77 3.94
CA GLN A 92 9.63 17.90 3.56
C GLN A 92 8.82 18.44 4.72
N GLN A 93 7.80 19.25 4.43
CA GLN A 93 6.76 19.65 5.36
C GLN A 93 5.41 19.49 4.69
N ALA A 94 4.47 18.84 5.36
CA ALA A 94 3.06 18.80 4.99
C ALA A 94 2.24 19.55 6.04
N ARG A 95 1.27 20.36 5.62
CA ARG A 95 0.35 21.09 6.49
C ARG A 95 -1.08 20.82 6.10
N LEU A 96 -1.89 20.48 7.07
CA LEU A 96 -3.31 20.23 6.94
C LEU A 96 -4.10 21.44 7.46
N SER A 97 -5.17 21.79 6.77
CA SER A 97 -6.14 22.78 7.21
C SER A 97 -7.53 22.18 7.25
N TYR A 98 -8.39 22.73 8.10
CA TYR A 98 -9.74 22.22 8.31
C TYR A 98 -10.77 23.31 8.11
N ASP A 99 -11.96 22.96 7.63
CA ASP A 99 -13.09 23.87 7.52
C ASP A 99 -13.77 24.11 8.88
N GLY A 100 -14.76 24.99 8.90
CA GLY A 100 -15.53 25.32 10.12
C GLY A 100 -16.32 24.15 10.71
N LYS A 101 -16.48 23.04 9.99
CA LYS A 101 -17.10 21.79 10.45
C LYS A 101 -16.07 20.75 10.90
N GLY A 102 -14.76 21.09 10.86
CA GLY A 102 -13.66 20.18 11.25
C GLY A 102 -13.26 19.17 10.18
N ARG A 103 -13.72 19.32 8.92
CA ARG A 103 -13.34 18.44 7.81
C ARG A 103 -12.08 18.99 7.14
N LEU A 104 -11.23 18.09 6.60
CA LEU A 104 -10.04 18.50 5.86
C LEU A 104 -10.39 19.44 4.72
N SER A 105 -9.80 20.62 4.69
CA SER A 105 -10.06 21.63 3.64
C SER A 105 -8.87 21.88 2.74
N ALA A 106 -7.63 21.69 3.23
CA ALA A 106 -6.46 21.84 2.40
C ALA A 106 -5.28 21.00 2.89
N LEU A 107 -4.40 20.64 1.94
CA LEU A 107 -3.09 20.04 2.17
C LEU A 107 -2.06 20.85 1.37
N ALA A 108 -1.13 21.47 2.08
CA ALA A 108 0.02 22.16 1.50
C ALA A 108 1.30 21.38 1.80
N ALA A 109 2.25 21.40 0.87
CA ALA A 109 3.61 20.90 1.10
C ALA A 109 4.63 21.99 0.78
N GLU A 110 5.83 21.85 1.30
CA GLU A 110 6.93 22.79 1.04
C GLU A 110 7.19 22.90 -0.47
N GLY A 111 7.32 24.11 -0.98
CA GLY A 111 7.50 24.40 -2.41
C GLY A 111 6.22 24.42 -3.25
N MET A 112 5.04 24.18 -2.68
CA MET A 112 3.76 24.32 -3.36
C MET A 112 3.25 25.76 -3.25
N GLU A 113 3.01 26.41 -4.39
CA GLU A 113 2.39 27.75 -4.43
C GLU A 113 0.89 27.66 -4.12
N THR A 114 0.23 26.61 -4.56
CA THR A 114 -1.19 26.35 -4.37
C THR A 114 -1.39 25.00 -3.69
N PRO A 115 -2.16 24.90 -2.59
CA PRO A 115 -2.42 23.64 -1.93
C PRO A 115 -3.40 22.76 -2.71
N PHE A 116 -3.44 21.48 -2.40
CA PHE A 116 -4.63 20.67 -2.64
C PHE A 116 -5.77 21.18 -1.79
N SER A 117 -7.00 21.26 -2.32
CA SER A 117 -8.15 21.69 -1.54
C SER A 117 -9.38 20.87 -1.79
N TRP A 118 -10.11 20.58 -0.71
CA TRP A 118 -11.33 19.77 -0.71
C TRP A 118 -12.56 20.66 -0.46
N THR A 119 -13.59 20.40 -1.24
CA THR A 119 -14.95 20.86 -0.94
C THR A 119 -15.87 19.64 -0.79
N TYR A 120 -16.94 19.84 -0.05
CA TYR A 120 -17.83 18.76 0.33
C TYR A 120 -19.25 19.05 -0.10
N CYS A 121 -20.03 18.02 -0.36
CA CYS A 121 -21.46 18.14 -0.58
C CYS A 121 -22.10 18.92 0.56
N GLU A 122 -23.11 19.71 0.24
CA GLU A 122 -23.80 20.61 1.19
C GLU A 122 -24.31 19.83 2.41
N GLN A 123 -24.84 18.63 2.17
CA GLN A 123 -25.28 17.71 3.22
C GLN A 123 -24.29 16.53 3.31
N GLY A 124 -23.78 16.32 4.53
CA GLY A 124 -22.88 15.19 4.83
C GLY A 124 -21.39 15.52 4.72
N GLY A 125 -20.59 14.44 4.70
CA GLY A 125 -19.12 14.50 4.67
C GLY A 125 -18.49 14.04 3.35
N LEU A 126 -19.31 13.81 2.31
CA LEU A 126 -18.83 13.32 1.02
C LEU A 126 -18.06 14.41 0.28
N VAL A 127 -16.89 14.07 -0.24
CA VAL A 127 -16.04 14.97 -1.02
C VAL A 127 -16.70 15.26 -2.37
N GLU A 128 -17.10 16.50 -2.60
CA GLU A 128 -17.65 16.95 -3.88
C GLU A 128 -16.54 17.25 -4.88
N GLN A 129 -15.48 17.95 -4.44
CA GLN A 129 -14.38 18.31 -5.31
C GLN A 129 -13.04 18.26 -4.57
N LEU A 130 -12.00 17.81 -5.29
CA LEU A 130 -10.60 17.98 -4.96
C LEU A 130 -9.95 18.85 -6.04
N ALA A 131 -9.41 20.00 -5.67
CA ALA A 131 -8.60 20.83 -6.56
C ALA A 131 -7.11 20.53 -6.34
N TYR A 132 -6.39 20.42 -7.45
CA TYR A 132 -4.96 20.09 -7.50
C TYR A 132 -4.11 21.37 -7.69
N PRO A 133 -2.87 21.39 -7.18
CA PRO A 133 -1.96 22.54 -7.35
C PRO A 133 -1.73 22.97 -8.80
N ASN A 134 -1.84 22.05 -9.75
CA ASN A 134 -1.68 22.33 -11.19
C ASN A 134 -2.94 22.88 -11.88
N GLY A 135 -3.96 23.26 -11.11
CA GLY A 135 -5.23 23.79 -11.60
C GLY A 135 -6.23 22.73 -12.08
N MET A 136 -5.87 21.44 -12.09
CA MET A 136 -6.84 20.37 -12.35
C MET A 136 -7.82 20.26 -11.17
N THR A 137 -9.02 19.70 -11.46
CA THR A 137 -9.99 19.34 -10.43
C THR A 137 -10.50 17.92 -10.66
N ARG A 138 -10.77 17.20 -9.57
CA ARG A 138 -11.57 15.96 -9.55
C ARG A 138 -12.92 16.32 -8.96
N VAL A 139 -14.00 16.10 -9.69
CA VAL A 139 -15.36 16.32 -9.24
C VAL A 139 -16.04 14.97 -9.09
N ASN A 140 -16.61 14.72 -7.93
CA ASN A 140 -17.33 13.51 -7.60
C ASN A 140 -18.85 13.76 -7.67
N THR A 141 -19.59 12.81 -8.19
CA THR A 141 -21.05 12.79 -8.14
C THR A 141 -21.49 11.48 -7.51
N TYR A 142 -22.47 11.55 -6.66
CA TYR A 142 -23.00 10.39 -5.94
C TYR A 142 -24.41 10.07 -6.39
N GLU A 143 -24.88 8.85 -6.16
CA GLU A 143 -26.28 8.51 -6.36
C GLU A 143 -27.17 9.32 -5.40
N SER A 144 -28.37 9.65 -5.87
CA SER A 144 -29.29 10.51 -5.09
C SER A 144 -29.83 9.86 -3.81
N SER A 145 -29.82 8.53 -3.73
CA SER A 145 -30.44 7.75 -2.64
C SER A 145 -29.43 6.96 -1.79
N ARG A 146 -28.19 6.86 -2.27
CA ARG A 146 -27.10 6.13 -1.60
C ARG A 146 -25.81 6.92 -1.76
N ASP A 147 -24.90 6.81 -0.81
CA ASP A 147 -23.59 7.47 -0.84
C ASP A 147 -22.60 6.77 -1.81
N LEU A 148 -23.13 6.13 -2.87
CA LEU A 148 -22.33 5.45 -3.88
C LEU A 148 -21.85 6.44 -4.95
N LEU A 149 -20.56 6.41 -5.23
CA LEU A 149 -19.90 7.29 -6.18
C LEU A 149 -20.31 6.92 -7.62
N SER A 150 -21.13 7.73 -8.28
CA SER A 150 -21.64 7.48 -9.63
C SER A 150 -20.74 8.05 -10.73
N VAL A 151 -20.03 9.15 -10.47
CA VAL A 151 -19.10 9.76 -11.43
C VAL A 151 -17.86 10.29 -10.71
N ILE A 152 -16.70 10.03 -11.31
CA ILE A 152 -15.43 10.73 -11.04
C ILE A 152 -15.06 11.47 -12.32
N ASP A 153 -15.00 12.80 -12.28
CA ASP A 153 -14.75 13.65 -13.45
C ASP A 153 -13.51 14.51 -13.21
N TYR A 154 -12.41 14.20 -13.90
CA TYR A 154 -11.21 15.02 -13.88
C TYR A 154 -11.35 16.13 -14.93
N ARG A 155 -11.09 17.36 -14.54
CA ARG A 155 -11.17 18.54 -15.39
C ARG A 155 -9.85 19.26 -15.44
N ARG A 156 -9.53 19.79 -16.61
CA ARG A 156 -8.33 20.63 -16.83
C ARG A 156 -8.78 22.01 -17.32
N PRO A 157 -8.23 23.10 -16.80
CA PRO A 157 -8.49 24.44 -17.32
C PRO A 157 -8.26 24.52 -18.82
N GLY A 158 -9.18 25.16 -19.53
CA GLY A 158 -9.09 25.36 -20.98
C GLY A 158 -9.32 24.13 -21.85
N SER A 159 -9.67 22.95 -21.29
CA SER A 159 -9.99 21.75 -22.05
C SER A 159 -11.49 21.47 -22.04
N ALA A 160 -12.08 21.27 -23.23
CA ALA A 160 -13.47 20.86 -23.35
C ALA A 160 -13.68 19.37 -23.01
N ASN A 161 -12.65 18.54 -23.14
CA ASN A 161 -12.71 17.12 -22.86
C ASN A 161 -12.03 16.80 -21.52
N PRO A 162 -12.60 15.93 -20.69
CA PRO A 162 -11.99 15.50 -19.44
C PRO A 162 -10.69 14.72 -19.71
N PRO A 163 -9.59 14.99 -18.99
CA PRO A 163 -8.41 14.13 -19.02
C PRO A 163 -8.74 12.68 -18.68
N ALA A 164 -9.62 12.47 -17.71
CA ALA A 164 -10.21 11.19 -17.35
C ALA A 164 -11.62 11.40 -16.78
N ARG A 165 -12.54 10.48 -17.07
CA ARG A 165 -13.86 10.42 -16.47
C ARG A 165 -14.27 8.97 -16.31
N HIS A 166 -14.77 8.61 -15.14
CA HIS A 166 -15.25 7.28 -14.78
C HIS A 166 -16.69 7.38 -14.32
N GLU A 167 -17.57 6.55 -14.89
CA GLU A 167 -18.99 6.50 -14.56
C GLU A 167 -19.36 5.08 -14.13
N TYR A 168 -20.10 4.95 -13.05
CA TYR A 168 -20.46 3.68 -12.44
C TYR A 168 -21.97 3.51 -12.33
N ASP A 169 -22.46 2.30 -12.59
CA ASP A 169 -23.80 1.85 -12.24
C ASP A 169 -23.68 0.69 -11.25
N TYR A 170 -24.65 0.59 -10.37
CA TYR A 170 -24.66 -0.38 -9.29
C TYR A 170 -25.94 -1.21 -9.29
N ASP A 171 -25.86 -2.41 -8.72
CA ASP A 171 -27.05 -3.19 -8.37
C ASP A 171 -27.67 -2.73 -7.04
N ALA A 172 -28.75 -3.41 -6.64
CA ALA A 172 -29.45 -3.10 -5.39
C ALA A 172 -28.59 -3.34 -4.13
N LEU A 173 -27.53 -4.16 -4.22
CA LEU A 173 -26.60 -4.45 -3.13
C LEU A 173 -25.40 -3.48 -3.10
N GLY A 174 -25.34 -2.51 -4.03
CA GLY A 174 -24.23 -1.56 -4.11
C GLY A 174 -22.99 -2.10 -4.84
N ARG A 175 -23.09 -3.23 -5.55
CA ARG A 175 -21.97 -3.78 -6.33
C ARG A 175 -21.95 -3.14 -7.71
N PRO A 176 -20.79 -2.72 -8.25
CA PRO A 176 -20.68 -2.15 -9.59
C PRO A 176 -21.15 -3.16 -10.65
N THR A 177 -22.09 -2.78 -11.51
CA THR A 177 -22.55 -3.59 -12.65
C THR A 177 -21.99 -3.09 -13.96
N ARG A 178 -21.64 -1.82 -14.03
CA ARG A 178 -21.03 -1.20 -15.21
C ARG A 178 -20.06 -0.11 -14.80
N ARG A 179 -18.95 -0.01 -15.53
CA ARG A 179 -18.01 1.12 -15.50
C ARG A 179 -17.76 1.60 -16.92
N ARG A 180 -17.85 2.91 -17.15
CA ARG A 180 -17.48 3.56 -18.42
C ARG A 180 -16.30 4.47 -18.16
N ASP A 181 -15.27 4.37 -18.99
CA ASP A 181 -14.06 5.16 -18.89
C ASP A 181 -13.88 6.04 -20.14
N THR A 182 -13.59 7.32 -19.91
CA THR A 182 -13.34 8.32 -20.94
C THR A 182 -11.98 8.96 -20.67
N TRP A 183 -11.16 9.10 -21.72
CA TRP A 183 -9.86 9.76 -21.65
C TRP A 183 -9.65 10.71 -22.82
N ASN A 184 -9.49 12.00 -22.54
CA ASN A 184 -9.26 13.07 -23.51
C ASN A 184 -10.22 13.09 -24.69
N THR A 185 -11.47 12.64 -24.51
CA THR A 185 -12.55 12.60 -25.52
C THR A 185 -13.88 12.93 -24.88
N ALA A 186 -14.86 13.27 -25.73
CA ALA A 186 -16.23 13.52 -25.26
C ALA A 186 -17.04 12.24 -24.98
N ALA A 187 -16.66 11.10 -25.55
CA ALA A 187 -17.37 9.83 -25.41
C ALA A 187 -16.53 8.78 -24.70
N PRO A 188 -17.16 7.82 -24.00
CA PRO A 188 -16.45 6.70 -23.37
C PRO A 188 -15.64 5.90 -24.38
N LYS A 189 -14.38 5.58 -24.03
CA LYS A 189 -13.49 4.72 -24.82
C LYS A 189 -13.62 3.25 -24.46
N THR A 190 -13.91 2.97 -23.21
CA THR A 190 -14.10 1.61 -22.73
C THR A 190 -15.34 1.51 -21.85
N THR A 191 -15.95 0.34 -21.86
CA THR A 191 -17.04 -0.04 -20.97
C THR A 191 -16.74 -1.42 -20.39
N ARG A 192 -16.85 -1.55 -19.09
CA ARG A 192 -16.81 -2.83 -18.39
C ARG A 192 -18.20 -3.18 -17.87
N LEU A 193 -18.58 -4.45 -18.01
CA LEU A 193 -19.84 -5.01 -17.49
C LEU A 193 -19.48 -6.13 -16.53
N PHE A 194 -19.91 -6.00 -15.28
CA PHE A 194 -19.62 -6.95 -14.22
C PHE A 194 -20.81 -7.83 -13.92
N THR A 195 -20.58 -9.11 -13.67
CA THR A 195 -21.59 -10.07 -13.24
C THR A 195 -21.14 -10.81 -12.00
N TYR A 196 -22.08 -11.08 -11.11
CA TYR A 196 -21.84 -11.71 -9.82
C TYR A 196 -22.72 -12.94 -9.66
N ASN A 197 -22.23 -13.93 -8.92
CA ASN A 197 -23.05 -15.06 -8.50
C ASN A 197 -23.90 -14.71 -7.26
N SER A 198 -24.69 -15.68 -6.79
CA SER A 198 -25.56 -15.50 -5.60
C SER A 198 -24.81 -15.23 -4.30
N ARG A 199 -23.52 -15.58 -4.22
CA ARG A 199 -22.65 -15.29 -3.06
C ARG A 199 -21.97 -13.91 -3.14
N GLY A 200 -22.18 -13.16 -4.23
CA GLY A 200 -21.56 -11.85 -4.44
C GLY A 200 -20.16 -11.90 -5.04
N GLU A 201 -19.67 -13.07 -5.45
CA GLU A 201 -18.36 -13.22 -6.09
C GLU A 201 -18.46 -12.78 -7.56
N LEU A 202 -17.43 -12.07 -8.04
CA LEU A 202 -17.32 -11.64 -9.43
C LEU A 202 -17.09 -12.87 -10.33
N VAL A 203 -18.04 -13.17 -11.21
CA VAL A 203 -17.96 -14.30 -12.14
C VAL A 203 -17.74 -13.89 -13.59
N GLY A 204 -17.89 -12.60 -13.91
CA GLY A 204 -17.61 -12.09 -15.25
C GLY A 204 -17.32 -10.60 -15.27
N ASP A 205 -16.40 -10.22 -16.18
CA ASP A 205 -16.08 -8.85 -16.53
C ASP A 205 -15.89 -8.77 -18.04
N GLN A 206 -16.78 -8.06 -18.72
CA GLN A 206 -16.70 -7.85 -20.16
C GLN A 206 -16.19 -6.45 -20.46
N LEU A 207 -14.99 -6.36 -21.01
CA LEU A 207 -14.39 -5.12 -21.51
C LEU A 207 -14.81 -4.87 -22.96
N ARG A 208 -15.32 -3.68 -23.29
CA ARG A 208 -15.74 -3.24 -24.64
C ARG A 208 -15.11 -1.87 -24.99
N PRO A 209 -14.38 -1.74 -26.09
CA PRO A 209 -13.81 -2.83 -26.90
C PRO A 209 -12.75 -3.56 -26.10
N GLY A 210 -12.54 -4.85 -26.36
CA GLY A 210 -11.52 -5.64 -25.69
C GLY A 210 -11.90 -7.09 -25.49
N GLY A 211 -11.62 -7.62 -24.31
CA GLY A 211 -11.78 -9.02 -23.97
C GLY A 211 -12.87 -9.30 -22.94
N ARG A 212 -12.93 -10.56 -22.57
CA ARG A 212 -13.79 -11.05 -21.50
C ARG A 212 -12.93 -11.75 -20.47
N PHE A 213 -13.31 -11.55 -19.20
CA PHE A 213 -12.82 -12.29 -18.06
C PHE A 213 -13.97 -13.11 -17.48
N GLY A 214 -13.70 -14.33 -17.05
CA GLY A 214 -14.67 -15.19 -16.40
C GLY A 214 -14.01 -15.92 -15.24
N TYR A 215 -14.75 -16.18 -14.17
CA TYR A 215 -14.20 -16.83 -12.98
C TYR A 215 -15.19 -17.84 -12.43
N GLN A 216 -14.67 -18.99 -12.00
CA GLN A 216 -15.41 -19.98 -11.27
C GLN A 216 -14.76 -20.24 -9.91
N TYR A 217 -15.58 -20.48 -8.91
CA TYR A 217 -15.16 -20.70 -7.54
C TYR A 217 -15.73 -21.98 -6.98
N ASP A 218 -15.08 -22.55 -6.01
CA ASP A 218 -15.62 -23.63 -5.21
C ASP A 218 -16.62 -23.11 -4.16
N ASN A 219 -17.11 -24.00 -3.29
CA ASN A 219 -18.11 -23.63 -2.28
C ASN A 219 -17.59 -22.71 -1.17
N ILE A 220 -16.28 -22.57 -1.01
CA ILE A 220 -15.63 -21.77 0.03
C ILE A 220 -14.87 -20.56 -0.54
N GLY A 221 -14.97 -20.33 -1.86
CA GLY A 221 -14.44 -19.14 -2.53
C GLY A 221 -13.05 -19.32 -3.16
N ASN A 222 -12.47 -20.52 -3.17
CA ASN A 222 -11.24 -20.75 -3.93
C ASN A 222 -11.53 -20.71 -5.42
N ARG A 223 -10.65 -20.07 -6.20
CA ARG A 223 -10.77 -20.01 -7.65
C ARG A 223 -10.50 -21.39 -8.23
N LYS A 224 -11.43 -21.90 -9.04
CA LYS A 224 -11.32 -23.15 -9.81
C LYS A 224 -10.91 -22.92 -11.25
N GLU A 225 -11.39 -21.83 -11.84
CA GLU A 225 -11.11 -21.48 -13.22
C GLU A 225 -11.02 -19.97 -13.37
N ALA A 226 -10.09 -19.50 -14.20
CA ALA A 226 -10.06 -18.15 -14.72
C ALA A 226 -9.99 -18.20 -16.25
N PHE A 227 -10.89 -17.46 -16.91
CA PHE A 227 -10.84 -17.21 -18.34
C PHE A 227 -10.44 -15.75 -18.55
N GLU A 228 -9.37 -15.50 -19.28
CA GLU A 228 -8.84 -14.16 -19.52
C GLU A 228 -8.34 -14.04 -20.97
N PHE A 229 -8.94 -13.15 -21.75
CA PHE A 229 -8.57 -12.88 -23.15
C PHE A 229 -8.39 -14.12 -24.04
N GLY A 230 -9.24 -15.13 -23.88
CA GLY A 230 -9.15 -16.38 -24.66
C GLY A 230 -8.26 -17.46 -24.05
N SER A 231 -7.62 -17.19 -22.92
CA SER A 231 -6.85 -18.19 -22.16
C SER A 231 -7.66 -18.67 -20.96
N THR A 232 -7.64 -19.97 -20.71
CA THR A 232 -8.19 -20.58 -19.50
C THR A 232 -7.07 -21.02 -18.58
N THR A 233 -7.23 -20.77 -17.29
CA THR A 233 -6.35 -21.27 -16.24
C THR A 233 -7.18 -22.02 -15.23
N ASP A 234 -6.87 -23.31 -15.03
CA ASP A 234 -7.50 -24.18 -14.05
C ASP A 234 -6.66 -24.24 -12.79
N TYR A 235 -7.33 -24.28 -11.65
CA TYR A 235 -6.71 -24.28 -10.31
C TYR A 235 -7.22 -25.48 -9.53
N GLU A 236 -6.30 -26.26 -8.98
CA GLU A 236 -6.57 -27.33 -8.02
C GLU A 236 -6.14 -26.89 -6.63
N THR A 237 -6.97 -27.15 -5.63
CA THR A 237 -6.68 -26.84 -4.23
C THR A 237 -6.51 -28.12 -3.41
N ASP A 238 -5.62 -28.05 -2.41
CA ASP A 238 -5.44 -29.12 -1.42
C ASP A 238 -6.42 -28.96 -0.23
N GLU A 239 -6.33 -29.88 0.73
CA GLU A 239 -7.18 -29.89 1.94
C GLU A 239 -6.93 -28.68 2.87
N LEU A 240 -5.83 -27.97 2.69
CA LEU A 240 -5.50 -26.74 3.42
C LEU A 240 -5.87 -25.47 2.64
N ASN A 241 -6.64 -25.58 1.56
CA ASN A 241 -7.06 -24.50 0.67
C ASN A 241 -5.89 -23.77 -0.03
N ARG A 242 -4.79 -24.48 -0.27
CA ARG A 242 -3.66 -23.98 -1.03
C ARG A 242 -3.73 -24.54 -2.46
N TYR A 243 -3.22 -23.82 -3.44
CA TYR A 243 -3.16 -24.33 -4.81
C TYR A 243 -2.14 -25.48 -4.91
N ALA A 244 -2.62 -26.65 -5.28
CA ALA A 244 -1.81 -27.86 -5.53
C ALA A 244 -1.37 -27.95 -7.00
N GLY A 245 -2.15 -27.35 -7.92
CA GLY A 245 -1.87 -27.34 -9.34
C GLY A 245 -2.48 -26.12 -10.02
N ILE A 246 -1.75 -25.55 -10.99
CA ILE A 246 -2.20 -24.44 -11.84
C ILE A 246 -1.88 -24.79 -13.29
N VAL A 247 -2.91 -24.95 -14.12
CA VAL A 247 -2.79 -25.37 -15.52
C VAL A 247 -3.33 -24.28 -16.43
N ARG A 248 -2.51 -23.78 -17.35
CA ARG A 248 -2.94 -22.78 -18.33
C ARG A 248 -3.15 -23.43 -19.71
N ASN A 249 -4.35 -23.25 -20.29
CA ASN A 249 -4.72 -23.76 -21.64
C ASN A 249 -4.47 -25.28 -21.82
N GLY A 250 -4.66 -26.08 -20.75
CA GLY A 250 -4.38 -27.53 -20.79
C GLY A 250 -2.91 -27.91 -21.01
N GLY A 251 -1.98 -26.96 -20.76
CA GLY A 251 -0.55 -27.20 -20.84
C GLY A 251 0.01 -27.89 -19.60
N GLU A 252 1.31 -27.82 -19.40
CA GLU A 252 1.97 -28.40 -18.23
C GLU A 252 1.55 -27.68 -16.95
N ALA A 253 1.25 -28.47 -15.91
CA ALA A 253 0.86 -27.98 -14.61
C ALA A 253 2.05 -27.33 -13.89
N PHE A 254 1.87 -26.11 -13.40
CA PHE A 254 2.73 -25.54 -12.39
C PHE A 254 2.26 -26.00 -11.01
N THR A 255 3.16 -26.62 -10.24
CA THR A 255 2.89 -27.09 -8.88
C THR A 255 3.58 -26.15 -7.88
N PRO A 256 2.83 -25.25 -7.20
CA PRO A 256 3.37 -24.44 -6.14
C PRO A 256 3.94 -25.30 -5.00
N GLN A 257 4.98 -24.81 -4.33
CA GLN A 257 5.53 -25.44 -3.13
C GLN A 257 5.32 -24.55 -1.92
N TYR A 258 5.23 -25.16 -0.75
CA TYR A 258 4.95 -24.47 0.50
C TYR A 258 5.88 -24.96 1.61
N ASP A 259 6.25 -24.07 2.54
CA ASP A 259 6.90 -24.48 3.77
C ASP A 259 5.90 -25.03 4.80
N ALA A 260 6.40 -25.43 5.96
CA ALA A 260 5.56 -26.01 7.04
C ALA A 260 4.58 -24.99 7.66
N ASP A 261 4.84 -23.68 7.49
CA ASP A 261 4.01 -22.59 7.98
C ASP A 261 2.97 -22.15 6.93
N GLY A 262 2.97 -22.79 5.74
CA GLY A 262 2.02 -22.53 4.65
C GLY A 262 2.45 -21.41 3.70
N ASN A 263 3.66 -20.88 3.84
CA ASN A 263 4.17 -19.87 2.92
C ASN A 263 4.54 -20.50 1.57
N GLN A 264 4.17 -19.85 0.47
CA GLN A 264 4.48 -20.35 -0.87
C GLN A 264 5.96 -20.14 -1.21
N THR A 265 6.75 -21.20 -1.27
CA THR A 265 8.20 -21.16 -1.51
C THR A 265 8.59 -21.27 -2.98
N LEU A 266 7.69 -21.76 -3.84
CA LEU A 266 7.85 -21.76 -5.30
C LEU A 266 6.66 -21.03 -5.92
N VAL A 267 6.92 -19.91 -6.61
CA VAL A 267 5.90 -19.07 -7.22
C VAL A 267 6.17 -18.87 -8.72
N LYS A 268 5.11 -18.75 -9.52
CA LYS A 268 5.18 -18.43 -10.94
C LYS A 268 4.56 -17.05 -11.18
N THR A 269 5.30 -16.18 -11.81
CA THR A 269 4.90 -14.82 -12.16
C THR A 269 4.99 -14.59 -13.67
N SER A 270 4.63 -13.39 -14.14
CA SER A 270 4.86 -12.99 -15.54
C SER A 270 6.33 -12.93 -15.93
N THR A 271 7.24 -12.84 -14.96
CA THR A 271 8.69 -12.76 -15.16
C THR A 271 9.40 -14.11 -15.00
N GLY A 272 8.68 -15.20 -14.71
CA GLY A 272 9.24 -16.54 -14.55
C GLY A 272 8.88 -17.21 -13.24
N ILE A 273 9.61 -18.28 -12.93
CA ILE A 273 9.49 -19.03 -11.69
C ILE A 273 10.52 -18.49 -10.69
N TRP A 274 10.12 -18.40 -9.44
CA TRP A 274 10.92 -17.88 -8.35
C TRP A 274 10.87 -18.78 -7.13
N THR A 275 12.02 -19.00 -6.52
CA THR A 275 12.12 -19.58 -5.17
C THR A 275 12.06 -18.45 -4.15
N VAL A 276 11.24 -18.62 -3.10
CA VAL A 276 11.02 -17.60 -2.07
C VAL A 276 11.42 -18.14 -0.71
N THR A 277 12.22 -17.37 0.02
CA THR A 277 12.62 -17.66 1.40
C THR A 277 11.91 -16.70 2.33
N TYR A 278 11.39 -17.24 3.42
CA TYR A 278 10.67 -16.48 4.45
C TYR A 278 11.44 -16.47 5.77
N ASN A 279 11.30 -15.38 6.53
CA ASN A 279 11.80 -15.27 7.90
C ASN A 279 10.81 -15.92 8.91
N ALA A 280 11.13 -15.89 10.21
CA ALA A 280 10.28 -16.45 11.27
C ALA A 280 8.96 -15.68 11.49
N GLU A 281 8.77 -14.51 10.87
CA GLU A 281 7.53 -13.75 10.88
C GLU A 281 6.67 -14.00 9.63
N ASN A 282 6.98 -15.04 8.83
CA ASN A 282 6.34 -15.36 7.57
C ASN A 282 6.41 -14.23 6.52
N ARG A 283 7.50 -13.44 6.55
CA ARG A 283 7.73 -12.38 5.57
C ARG A 283 8.73 -12.84 4.52
N PRO A 284 8.48 -12.60 3.22
CA PRO A 284 9.38 -13.02 2.15
C PRO A 284 10.64 -12.15 2.13
N VAL A 285 11.78 -12.71 2.55
CA VAL A 285 13.05 -11.99 2.66
C VAL A 285 13.96 -12.13 1.44
N LYS A 286 13.76 -13.19 0.63
CA LYS A 286 14.56 -13.41 -0.57
C LYS A 286 13.73 -14.07 -1.67
N PHE A 287 13.93 -13.59 -2.90
CA PHE A 287 13.41 -14.20 -4.12
C PHE A 287 14.58 -14.48 -5.04
N GLU A 288 14.64 -15.69 -5.59
CA GLU A 288 15.67 -16.11 -6.56
C GLU A 288 14.98 -16.60 -7.82
N SER A 289 15.34 -16.04 -8.98
CA SER A 289 14.84 -16.56 -10.27
C SER A 289 15.35 -17.96 -10.51
N GLU A 290 14.58 -18.79 -11.24
CA GLU A 290 14.89 -20.18 -11.52
C GLU A 290 16.26 -20.37 -12.21
N ASP A 291 16.65 -19.41 -13.06
CA ASP A 291 17.95 -19.38 -13.73
C ASP A 291 19.10 -18.89 -12.83
N GLY A 292 18.81 -18.48 -11.59
CA GLY A 292 19.77 -17.89 -10.65
C GLY A 292 20.29 -16.50 -11.06
N GLY A 293 19.80 -15.96 -12.17
CA GLY A 293 20.31 -14.68 -12.73
C GLY A 293 19.86 -13.46 -11.96
N THR A 294 18.76 -13.53 -11.22
CA THR A 294 18.21 -12.39 -10.46
C THR A 294 17.90 -12.79 -9.02
N THR A 295 18.32 -11.94 -8.09
CA THR A 295 17.98 -12.04 -6.67
C THR A 295 17.35 -10.74 -6.20
N VAL A 296 16.24 -10.86 -5.44
CA VAL A 296 15.61 -9.74 -4.72
C VAL A 296 15.66 -10.04 -3.23
N GLU A 297 16.28 -9.16 -2.46
CA GLU A 297 16.37 -9.24 -1.01
C GLU A 297 15.49 -8.14 -0.39
N CYS A 298 14.75 -8.49 0.66
CA CYS A 298 13.86 -7.59 1.39
C CYS A 298 14.14 -7.69 2.89
N ALA A 299 14.13 -6.56 3.58
CA ALA A 299 14.19 -6.52 5.04
C ALA A 299 12.98 -5.78 5.62
N TYR A 300 12.57 -6.22 6.80
CA TYR A 300 11.35 -5.75 7.46
C TYR A 300 11.65 -5.29 8.89
N ASP A 301 10.97 -4.21 9.29
CA ASP A 301 11.03 -3.69 10.65
C ASP A 301 10.05 -4.43 11.58
N SER A 302 10.07 -4.07 12.86
CA SER A 302 9.22 -4.66 13.90
C SER A 302 7.70 -4.46 13.68
N MET A 303 7.30 -3.49 12.86
CA MET A 303 5.92 -3.28 12.45
C MET A 303 5.56 -4.10 11.19
N GLY A 304 6.53 -4.84 10.63
CA GLY A 304 6.37 -5.63 9.42
C GLY A 304 6.36 -4.82 8.14
N ARG A 305 6.84 -3.57 8.16
CA ARG A 305 6.98 -2.75 6.98
C ARG A 305 8.30 -3.09 6.30
N ARG A 306 8.29 -3.23 4.98
CA ARG A 306 9.51 -3.48 4.21
C ARG A 306 10.34 -2.20 4.14
N PHE A 307 11.35 -2.07 4.98
CA PHE A 307 12.20 -0.87 5.00
C PHE A 307 13.36 -0.92 4.01
N GLU A 308 13.70 -2.08 3.46
CA GLU A 308 14.81 -2.20 2.50
C GLU A 308 14.49 -3.21 1.40
N LYS A 309 14.90 -2.89 0.18
CA LYS A 309 14.84 -3.78 -0.99
C LYS A 309 16.11 -3.64 -1.81
N LYS A 310 16.73 -4.78 -2.13
CA LYS A 310 17.91 -4.86 -3.00
C LYS A 310 17.65 -5.82 -4.15
N VAL A 311 18.04 -5.44 -5.37
CA VAL A 311 17.94 -6.28 -6.56
C VAL A 311 19.31 -6.44 -7.18
N THR A 312 19.73 -7.69 -7.34
CA THR A 312 21.00 -8.08 -7.96
C THR A 312 20.72 -8.88 -9.21
N VAL A 313 21.33 -8.51 -10.33
CA VAL A 313 21.22 -9.16 -11.63
C VAL A 313 22.61 -9.52 -12.12
N GLY A 314 22.85 -10.81 -12.44
CA GLY A 314 24.16 -11.28 -12.88
C GLY A 314 25.30 -10.96 -11.90
N GLY A 315 25.03 -10.97 -10.60
CA GLY A 315 25.98 -10.63 -9.54
C GLY A 315 26.20 -9.12 -9.31
N THR A 316 25.56 -8.25 -10.11
CA THR A 316 25.67 -6.79 -9.96
C THR A 316 24.41 -6.22 -9.30
N THR A 317 24.57 -5.43 -8.24
CA THR A 317 23.45 -4.72 -7.60
C THR A 317 23.04 -3.54 -8.48
N GLY A 318 21.86 -3.63 -9.10
CA GLY A 318 21.30 -2.59 -9.96
C GLY A 318 20.26 -1.71 -9.27
N PHE A 319 19.76 -2.14 -8.10
CA PHE A 319 18.80 -1.39 -7.30
C PHE A 319 19.01 -1.72 -5.82
N HIS A 320 19.13 -0.71 -4.99
CA HIS A 320 19.18 -0.86 -3.54
C HIS A 320 18.52 0.37 -2.92
N ALA A 321 17.37 0.20 -2.29
CA ALA A 321 16.59 1.31 -1.74
C ALA A 321 16.20 1.06 -0.30
N ARG A 322 16.15 2.16 0.45
CA ARG A 322 15.59 2.22 1.81
C ARG A 322 14.33 3.07 1.80
N TYR A 323 13.31 2.58 2.50
CA TYR A 323 12.01 3.22 2.64
C TYR A 323 11.83 3.74 4.06
N LEU A 324 11.34 4.97 4.16
CA LEU A 324 11.03 5.62 5.43
C LEU A 324 9.53 5.74 5.58
N TYR A 325 9.05 5.53 6.78
CA TYR A 325 7.64 5.46 7.08
C TYR A 325 7.24 6.46 8.15
N ARG A 326 6.05 7.02 7.98
CA ARG A 326 5.24 7.65 9.00
C ARG A 326 4.06 6.72 9.23
N ASP A 327 3.98 6.08 10.40
CA ASP A 327 3.11 4.92 10.62
C ASP A 327 3.30 3.86 9.54
N TYR A 328 2.26 3.53 8.77
CA TYR A 328 2.33 2.61 7.64
C TYR A 328 2.50 3.30 6.27
N LEU A 329 2.50 4.63 6.23
CA LEU A 329 2.68 5.37 4.99
C LEU A 329 4.17 5.56 4.68
N GLN A 330 4.60 5.11 3.52
CA GLN A 330 5.94 5.40 3.02
C GLN A 330 6.05 6.90 2.70
N VAL A 331 6.88 7.62 3.42
CA VAL A 331 7.06 9.09 3.25
C VAL A 331 8.32 9.46 2.48
N ALA A 332 9.31 8.56 2.39
CA ALA A 332 10.50 8.79 1.59
C ALA A 332 11.15 7.50 1.08
N GLU A 333 11.98 7.66 0.06
CA GLU A 333 12.83 6.61 -0.52
C GLU A 333 14.24 7.13 -0.69
N CYS A 334 15.22 6.35 -0.23
CA CYS A 334 16.64 6.63 -0.35
C CYS A 334 17.30 5.58 -1.24
N ASP A 335 18.17 6.01 -2.13
CA ASP A 335 19.07 5.14 -2.88
C ASP A 335 20.28 4.78 -2.00
N LEU A 336 20.58 3.49 -1.92
CA LEU A 336 21.73 2.92 -1.21
C LEU A 336 22.76 2.30 -2.17
N THR A 337 22.68 2.53 -3.45
CA THR A 337 23.66 1.99 -4.43
C THR A 337 25.00 2.73 -4.40
N GLY A 338 25.01 3.98 -3.91
CA GLY A 338 26.21 4.80 -3.73
C GLY A 338 26.93 4.56 -2.41
N GLU A 339 28.06 5.24 -2.19
CA GLU A 339 28.82 5.19 -0.94
C GLU A 339 28.06 5.83 0.24
N THR A 340 27.22 6.80 -0.05
CA THR A 340 26.35 7.45 0.94
C THR A 340 24.90 7.38 0.49
N PRO A 341 23.96 7.10 1.42
CA PRO A 341 22.53 7.11 1.11
C PRO A 341 22.09 8.48 0.58
N ALA A 342 21.30 8.46 -0.50
CA ALA A 342 20.76 9.67 -1.11
C ALA A 342 19.25 9.65 -1.13
N LEU A 343 18.59 10.72 -0.66
CA LEU A 343 17.14 10.89 -0.81
C LEU A 343 16.80 11.02 -2.30
N VAL A 344 16.00 10.07 -2.82
CA VAL A 344 15.56 10.05 -4.23
C VAL A 344 14.22 10.73 -4.39
N ARG A 345 13.29 10.49 -3.48
CA ARG A 345 11.95 11.07 -3.51
C ARG A 345 11.30 11.09 -2.13
N SER A 346 10.36 11.99 -1.97
CA SER A 346 9.42 12.01 -0.85
C SER A 346 7.98 11.88 -1.38
N TYR A 347 7.09 11.40 -0.53
CA TYR A 347 5.70 11.12 -0.88
C TYR A 347 4.77 11.94 -0.01
N LEU A 348 3.74 12.47 -0.64
CA LEU A 348 2.63 13.14 0.02
C LEU A 348 1.36 12.33 -0.25
N TRP A 349 0.72 11.88 0.80
CA TRP A 349 -0.47 11.02 0.71
C TRP A 349 -1.74 11.85 0.85
N ASP A 350 -2.78 11.46 0.13
CA ASP A 350 -4.12 12.04 0.29
C ASP A 350 -4.72 11.54 1.62
N PRO A 351 -4.89 12.43 2.62
CA PRO A 351 -5.41 12.01 3.92
C PRO A 351 -6.93 11.80 3.92
N SER A 352 -7.63 12.10 2.84
CA SER A 352 -9.07 11.90 2.71
C SER A 352 -9.44 10.50 2.18
N GLU A 353 -8.47 9.77 1.59
CA GLU A 353 -8.70 8.40 1.14
C GLU A 353 -8.43 7.41 2.29
N PRO A 354 -9.23 6.34 2.42
CA PRO A 354 -8.95 5.30 3.40
C PRO A 354 -7.56 4.75 3.19
N GLN A 355 -6.76 4.71 4.23
CA GLN A 355 -5.48 4.04 4.22
C GLN A 355 -5.75 2.54 4.22
N ALA A 356 -5.47 1.87 3.08
CA ALA A 356 -5.70 0.44 2.91
C ALA A 356 -4.66 -0.41 3.67
#